data_0472c6884d9b4f99e22017ca314c9765
#
_entry.id   0472c6884d9b4f99e22017ca314c9765
#
_cell.length_a   1.000
_cell.length_b   1.000
_cell.length_c   1.000
_cell.angle_alpha   90.00
_cell.angle_beta   90.00
_cell.angle_gamma   90.00
#
_symmetry.space_group_name_H-M   'P 1'
#
loop_
_entity.id
_entity.type
_entity.pdbx_description
1 polymer ?
#
loop_
_entity_poly.entity_id
_entity_poly.type
_entity_poly.pdbx_seq_one_letter_code
_entity_poly.pdbx_strand_id
1 'polypeptide(L)'
;MNLRRKLLQLLAVSPFLAQSTASAQSNDEAASDEQSTKLRWGHININVSDLDASIKFYEKLGFGVYIPSIPYTGLTVETKSNLIDEGSRTALGLPQETLGRACIMQLDNGYPKLDLTQLNDMPPSTPLNNTNLGLVRMCLATANLEADYNKLTNLGVDFISPPMTAKDGMAEIAVCIDPDGTLIELIQVHFDKWRV
;
A
#
# COMPACT_ATOMS: atom_id res chain seq x y z
N MET A 1 -4.22 -33.71 -2.34
CA MET A 1 -3.20 -32.74 -2.83
C MET A 1 -3.43 -31.44 -2.09
N ASN A 2 -2.50 -31.06 -1.22
CA ASN A 2 -2.74 -30.14 -0.09
C ASN A 2 -2.94 -28.67 -0.54
N LEU A 3 -4.01 -28.03 -0.12
CA LEU A 3 -4.36 -26.62 -0.36
C LEU A 3 -3.21 -25.64 0.03
N ARG A 4 -2.39 -26.04 1.01
CA ARG A 4 -1.17 -25.34 1.45
C ARG A 4 -0.17 -25.04 0.31
N ARG A 5 -0.07 -25.93 -0.71
CA ARG A 5 0.85 -25.72 -1.85
C ARG A 5 0.34 -24.72 -2.88
N LYS A 6 -0.99 -24.51 -2.96
CA LYS A 6 -1.58 -23.56 -3.93
C LYS A 6 -1.54 -22.11 -3.47
N LEU A 7 -1.62 -21.85 -2.15
CA LEU A 7 -1.54 -20.47 -1.62
C LEU A 7 -0.11 -19.92 -1.60
N LEU A 8 0.89 -20.79 -1.32
CA LEU A 8 2.30 -20.37 -1.38
C LEU A 8 2.78 -20.08 -2.82
N GLN A 9 2.08 -20.59 -3.85
CA GLN A 9 2.41 -20.30 -5.25
C GLN A 9 1.88 -18.96 -5.77
N LEU A 10 0.97 -18.31 -5.06
CA LEU A 10 0.46 -16.97 -5.41
C LEU A 10 1.44 -15.83 -5.07
N LEU A 11 2.50 -16.11 -4.31
CA LEU A 11 3.53 -15.13 -3.93
C LEU A 11 4.82 -15.23 -4.77
N ALA A 12 4.93 -16.19 -5.70
CA ALA A 12 6.09 -16.33 -6.56
C ALA A 12 5.72 -16.01 -8.03
N VAL A 13 6.08 -14.84 -8.50
CA VAL A 13 6.00 -14.47 -9.91
C VAL A 13 7.20 -15.07 -10.66
N SER A 14 6.99 -16.11 -11.45
CA SER A 14 7.98 -16.59 -12.43
C SER A 14 7.35 -16.69 -13.82
N PRO A 15 8.08 -16.33 -14.89
CA PRO A 15 7.54 -16.37 -16.25
C PRO A 15 7.54 -17.81 -16.79
N PHE A 16 6.43 -18.22 -17.37
CA PHE A 16 6.30 -19.55 -17.94
C PHE A 16 6.31 -19.50 -19.49
N LEU A 17 7.24 -20.24 -20.07
CA LEU A 17 7.25 -20.60 -21.49
C LEU A 17 6.31 -21.79 -21.71
N ALA A 18 5.35 -21.66 -22.60
CA ALA A 18 4.47 -22.74 -23.02
C ALA A 18 4.86 -23.23 -24.41
N GLN A 19 5.06 -24.52 -24.53
CA GLN A 19 5.16 -25.23 -25.81
C GLN A 19 3.77 -25.68 -26.28
N SER A 20 3.55 -25.54 -27.57
CA SER A 20 2.32 -25.82 -28.28
C SER A 20 2.10 -27.30 -28.57
N THR A 21 0.87 -27.79 -28.40
CA THR A 21 0.32 -28.88 -29.20
C THR A 21 -1.01 -28.43 -29.78
N ALA A 22 -1.08 -28.48 -31.12
CA ALA A 22 -2.26 -28.11 -31.88
C ALA A 22 -3.33 -29.21 -31.83
N SER A 23 -4.57 -28.84 -31.54
CA SER A 23 -5.75 -29.54 -32.01
C SER A 23 -6.85 -28.53 -32.32
N ALA A 24 -7.42 -28.62 -33.49
CA ALA A 24 -8.44 -27.73 -34.06
C ALA A 24 -9.76 -27.81 -33.28
N GLN A 25 -10.26 -26.65 -32.84
CA GLN A 25 -11.69 -26.47 -32.52
C GLN A 25 -12.11 -24.99 -32.58
N SER A 26 -13.06 -24.75 -33.48
CA SER A 26 -14.12 -23.71 -33.54
C SER A 26 -13.82 -22.25 -33.14
N ASN A 27 -14.11 -21.40 -34.11
CA ASN A 27 -13.99 -19.94 -34.23
C ASN A 27 -14.95 -19.13 -33.33
N ASP A 28 -15.14 -19.43 -32.06
CA ASP A 28 -16.01 -18.64 -31.17
C ASP A 28 -15.31 -18.03 -29.91
N GLU A 29 -14.00 -18.20 -29.77
CA GLU A 29 -13.27 -17.64 -28.59
C GLU A 29 -12.53 -16.30 -28.87
N ALA A 30 -12.57 -15.77 -30.10
CA ALA A 30 -11.80 -14.58 -30.45
C ALA A 30 -12.46 -13.24 -30.05
N ALA A 31 -13.70 -13.24 -29.50
CA ALA A 31 -14.44 -11.99 -29.22
C ALA A 31 -14.41 -11.53 -27.75
N SER A 32 -13.86 -12.33 -26.82
CA SER A 32 -13.88 -12.00 -25.38
C SER A 32 -12.60 -11.35 -24.84
N ASP A 33 -11.51 -11.32 -25.59
CA ASP A 33 -10.20 -10.86 -25.08
C ASP A 33 -9.91 -9.36 -25.38
N GLU A 34 -10.72 -8.71 -26.22
CA GLU A 34 -10.54 -7.28 -26.56
C GLU A 34 -11.14 -6.29 -25.54
N GLN A 35 -11.88 -6.72 -24.54
CA GLN A 35 -12.61 -5.84 -23.63
C GLN A 35 -12.12 -5.87 -22.18
N SER A 36 -11.16 -6.70 -21.82
CA SER A 36 -10.62 -6.71 -20.46
C SER A 36 -9.49 -5.70 -20.28
N THR A 37 -9.66 -4.74 -19.37
CA THR A 37 -8.57 -3.82 -18.97
C THR A 37 -7.45 -4.61 -18.31
N LYS A 38 -6.20 -4.37 -18.73
CA LYS A 38 -4.99 -5.01 -18.12
C LYS A 38 -4.39 -4.12 -17.03
N LEU A 39 -5.17 -3.80 -16.00
CA LEU A 39 -4.72 -3.00 -14.88
C LEU A 39 -3.77 -3.80 -13.98
N ARG A 40 -2.83 -3.08 -13.35
CA ARG A 40 -1.89 -3.62 -12.37
C ARG A 40 -1.76 -2.64 -11.21
N TRP A 41 -1.35 -3.12 -10.05
CA TRP A 41 -1.03 -2.27 -8.93
C TRP A 41 0.12 -1.31 -9.29
N GLY A 42 -0.09 -0.02 -9.04
CA GLY A 42 0.93 1.01 -9.11
C GLY A 42 1.32 1.46 -7.69
N HIS A 43 0.60 2.45 -7.16
CA HIS A 43 0.85 2.99 -5.84
C HIS A 43 -0.46 3.28 -5.09
N ILE A 44 -0.32 3.53 -3.80
CA ILE A 44 -1.34 4.16 -2.96
C ILE A 44 -0.78 5.54 -2.60
N ASN A 45 -1.54 6.58 -2.86
CA ASN A 45 -1.19 7.93 -2.43
C ASN A 45 -1.70 8.20 -1.01
N ILE A 46 -0.82 8.75 -0.18
CA ILE A 46 -1.12 9.21 1.18
C ILE A 46 -0.71 10.68 1.26
N ASN A 47 -1.68 11.56 1.44
CA ASN A 47 -1.40 12.96 1.73
C ASN A 47 -0.98 13.10 3.18
N VAL A 48 0.14 13.79 3.41
CA VAL A 48 0.75 13.95 4.72
C VAL A 48 0.96 15.42 5.06
N SER A 49 0.87 15.77 6.33
CA SER A 49 1.08 17.16 6.78
C SER A 49 2.56 17.52 6.89
N ASP A 50 3.41 16.55 7.16
CA ASP A 50 4.88 16.68 7.26
C ASP A 50 5.55 15.47 6.59
N LEU A 51 6.12 15.68 5.41
CA LEU A 51 6.75 14.61 4.62
C LEU A 51 7.92 13.97 5.36
N ASP A 52 8.74 14.78 6.06
CA ASP A 52 9.94 14.25 6.74
C ASP A 52 9.57 13.41 7.98
N ALA A 53 8.53 13.82 8.71
CA ALA A 53 7.99 13.05 9.84
C ALA A 53 7.37 11.72 9.35
N SER A 54 6.62 11.77 8.26
CA SER A 54 5.97 10.59 7.68
C SER A 54 6.98 9.60 7.09
N ILE A 55 8.02 10.06 6.39
CA ILE A 55 9.12 9.20 5.94
C ILE A 55 9.71 8.44 7.13
N LYS A 56 10.09 9.13 8.22
CA LYS A 56 10.65 8.51 9.42
C LYS A 56 9.70 7.51 10.07
N PHE A 57 8.40 7.77 10.03
CA PHE A 57 7.40 6.84 10.54
C PHE A 57 7.33 5.56 9.69
N TYR A 58 7.20 5.69 8.36
CA TYR A 58 7.13 4.55 7.46
C TYR A 58 8.44 3.74 7.41
N GLU A 59 9.59 4.38 7.64
CA GLU A 59 10.88 3.68 7.82
C GLU A 59 10.86 2.75 9.04
N LYS A 60 10.21 3.13 10.16
CA LYS A 60 10.04 2.24 11.32
C LYS A 60 9.26 0.97 10.96
N LEU A 61 8.29 1.08 10.03
CA LEU A 61 7.51 -0.04 9.51
C LEU A 61 8.26 -0.90 8.47
N GLY A 62 9.49 -0.51 8.10
CA GLY A 62 10.34 -1.23 7.15
C GLY A 62 10.29 -0.71 5.72
N PHE A 63 9.54 0.36 5.46
CA PHE A 63 9.59 1.01 4.14
C PHE A 63 10.92 1.76 3.96
N GLY A 64 11.37 1.86 2.72
CA GLY A 64 12.50 2.73 2.34
C GLY A 64 12.10 3.69 1.23
N VAL A 65 12.76 4.84 1.14
CA VAL A 65 12.58 5.75 0.00
C VAL A 65 13.07 5.05 -1.26
N TYR A 66 12.16 4.76 -2.17
CA TYR A 66 12.45 4.12 -3.45
C TYR A 66 12.85 5.14 -4.51
N ILE A 67 12.07 6.22 -4.65
CA ILE A 67 12.38 7.35 -5.52
C ILE A 67 12.18 8.63 -4.70
N PRO A 68 13.20 9.50 -4.57
CA PRO A 68 13.12 10.73 -3.78
C PRO A 68 12.35 11.85 -4.52
N SER A 69 11.43 11.47 -5.38
CA SER A 69 10.59 12.37 -6.18
C SER A 69 9.39 11.62 -6.75
N ILE A 70 8.42 12.36 -7.29
CA ILE A 70 7.41 11.87 -8.22
C ILE A 70 7.63 12.62 -9.53
N PRO A 71 8.44 12.09 -10.46
CA PRO A 71 8.96 12.84 -11.61
C PRO A 71 7.89 13.48 -12.49
N TYR A 72 6.78 12.77 -12.74
CA TYR A 72 5.69 13.26 -13.59
C TYR A 72 4.87 14.40 -12.94
N THR A 73 4.96 14.59 -11.63
CA THR A 73 4.33 15.71 -10.93
C THR A 73 5.29 16.89 -10.75
N GLY A 74 6.60 16.68 -10.88
CA GLY A 74 7.64 17.65 -10.57
C GLY A 74 7.93 17.79 -9.08
N LEU A 75 7.33 16.95 -8.22
CA LEU A 75 7.55 16.98 -6.78
C LEU A 75 8.80 16.19 -6.38
N THR A 76 9.50 16.68 -5.36
CA THR A 76 10.70 16.05 -4.80
C THR A 76 10.62 16.01 -3.28
N VAL A 77 11.54 15.25 -2.67
CA VAL A 77 11.70 15.18 -1.20
C VAL A 77 12.39 16.41 -0.62
N GLU A 78 12.94 17.30 -1.45
CA GLU A 78 13.64 18.51 -1.00
C GLU A 78 12.76 19.42 -0.16
N THR A 79 13.37 20.19 0.75
CA THR A 79 12.66 21.08 1.69
C THR A 79 11.84 22.17 1.02
N LYS A 80 12.24 22.60 -0.19
CA LYS A 80 11.51 23.59 -0.97
C LYS A 80 10.37 22.93 -1.73
N SER A 81 9.13 23.36 -1.49
CA SER A 81 7.98 22.92 -2.28
C SER A 81 8.07 23.39 -3.74
N ASN A 82 7.72 22.51 -4.64
CA ASN A 82 7.67 22.75 -6.08
C ASN A 82 6.22 22.88 -6.57
N LEU A 83 6.01 23.66 -7.62
CA LEU A 83 4.74 23.71 -8.32
C LEU A 83 4.52 22.36 -9.03
N ILE A 84 3.34 21.78 -8.81
CA ILE A 84 2.97 20.53 -9.49
C ILE A 84 2.81 20.82 -10.99
N ASP A 85 3.25 19.88 -11.84
CA ASP A 85 3.05 19.94 -13.29
C ASP A 85 1.58 20.18 -13.66
N GLU A 86 1.34 20.98 -14.70
CA GLU A 86 -0.01 21.38 -15.12
C GLU A 86 -0.90 20.19 -15.51
N GLY A 87 -0.35 19.23 -16.27
CA GLY A 87 -1.07 18.03 -16.66
C GLY A 87 -1.48 17.18 -15.46
N SER A 88 -0.57 17.04 -14.49
CA SER A 88 -0.82 16.32 -13.23
C SER A 88 -1.87 17.03 -12.37
N ARG A 89 -1.79 18.38 -12.22
CA ARG A 89 -2.82 19.14 -11.50
C ARG A 89 -4.20 18.95 -12.11
N THR A 90 -4.28 19.05 -13.43
CA THR A 90 -5.53 18.88 -14.17
C THR A 90 -6.11 17.47 -13.97
N ALA A 91 -5.27 16.45 -14.14
CA ALA A 91 -5.69 15.06 -13.98
C ALA A 91 -6.15 14.72 -12.55
N LEU A 92 -5.52 15.35 -11.54
CA LEU A 92 -5.82 15.14 -10.13
C LEU A 92 -6.89 16.07 -9.59
N GLY A 93 -7.39 17.03 -10.38
CA GLY A 93 -8.38 18.02 -9.95
C GLY A 93 -7.85 19.02 -8.90
N LEU A 94 -6.55 19.29 -8.93
CA LEU A 94 -5.89 20.20 -7.98
C LEU A 94 -5.95 21.66 -8.46
N PRO A 95 -5.94 22.65 -7.52
CA PRO A 95 -5.84 24.07 -7.85
C PRO A 95 -4.58 24.40 -8.66
N GLN A 96 -4.65 25.46 -9.49
CA GLN A 96 -3.58 25.84 -10.42
C GLN A 96 -2.24 26.14 -9.74
N GLU A 97 -2.26 26.72 -8.55
CA GLU A 97 -1.05 27.14 -7.81
C GLU A 97 -0.63 26.13 -6.74
N THR A 98 -1.08 24.84 -6.85
CA THR A 98 -0.75 23.84 -5.85
C THR A 98 0.75 23.54 -5.84
N LEU A 99 1.36 23.82 -4.69
CA LEU A 99 2.75 23.49 -4.38
C LEU A 99 2.81 22.27 -3.48
N GLY A 100 3.91 21.53 -3.56
CA GLY A 100 4.10 20.39 -2.66
C GLY A 100 5.48 19.79 -2.70
N ARG A 101 5.63 18.74 -1.90
CA ARG A 101 6.80 17.86 -1.81
C ARG A 101 6.29 16.41 -1.86
N ALA A 102 7.09 15.49 -2.37
CA ALA A 102 6.70 14.08 -2.38
C ALA A 102 7.90 13.15 -2.55
N CYS A 103 7.69 11.89 -2.17
CA CYS A 103 8.55 10.78 -2.54
C CYS A 103 7.73 9.51 -2.73
N ILE A 104 8.34 8.51 -3.38
CA ILE A 104 7.80 7.17 -3.47
C ILE A 104 8.56 6.28 -2.49
N MET A 105 7.84 5.61 -1.61
CA MET A 105 8.39 4.60 -0.70
C MET A 105 8.02 3.19 -1.14
N GLN A 106 8.81 2.21 -0.73
CA GLN A 106 8.52 0.79 -0.95
C GLN A 106 8.80 -0.04 0.28
N LEU A 107 8.00 -1.10 0.45
CA LEU A 107 8.26 -2.19 1.37
C LEU A 107 8.80 -3.37 0.54
N ASP A 108 10.01 -3.83 0.83
CA ASP A 108 10.73 -4.80 0.01
C ASP A 108 10.79 -4.35 -1.47
N ASN A 109 10.61 -5.29 -2.42
CA ASN A 109 10.49 -5.01 -3.85
C ASN A 109 9.03 -5.10 -4.35
N GLY A 110 8.07 -5.11 -3.42
CA GLY A 110 6.66 -5.36 -3.71
C GLY A 110 5.88 -4.15 -4.25
N TYR A 111 4.66 -4.43 -4.64
CA TYR A 111 3.61 -3.47 -5.00
C TYR A 111 2.39 -3.72 -4.09
N PRO A 112 1.58 -2.69 -3.80
CA PRO A 112 1.71 -1.29 -4.25
C PRO A 112 2.90 -0.57 -3.62
N LYS A 113 3.38 0.49 -4.28
CA LYS A 113 4.27 1.49 -3.68
C LYS A 113 3.43 2.47 -2.86
N LEU A 114 4.06 3.28 -1.99
CA LEU A 114 3.41 4.40 -1.33
C LEU A 114 3.95 5.72 -1.91
N ASP A 115 3.05 6.57 -2.39
CA ASP A 115 3.36 7.97 -2.68
C ASP A 115 3.03 8.79 -1.44
N LEU A 116 4.04 9.28 -0.74
CA LEU A 116 3.84 10.26 0.32
C LEU A 116 3.88 11.65 -0.30
N THR A 117 2.77 12.37 -0.21
CA THR A 117 2.61 13.70 -0.82
C THR A 117 2.20 14.72 0.23
N GLN A 118 3.06 15.71 0.44
CA GLN A 118 2.77 16.90 1.25
C GLN A 118 2.39 18.04 0.32
N LEU A 119 1.12 18.47 0.35
CA LEU A 119 0.65 19.64 -0.36
C LEU A 119 0.60 20.84 0.57
N ASN A 120 0.97 22.03 0.04
CA ASN A 120 0.83 23.28 0.78
C ASN A 120 -0.66 23.67 0.86
N ASP A 121 -1.02 24.38 1.92
CA ASP A 121 -2.34 25.00 2.08
C ASP A 121 -3.52 24.01 2.02
N MET A 122 -3.31 22.77 2.42
CA MET A 122 -4.38 21.79 2.55
C MET A 122 -5.35 22.20 3.67
N PRO A 123 -6.66 22.15 3.41
CA PRO A 123 -7.64 22.41 4.45
C PRO A 123 -7.51 21.34 5.57
N PRO A 124 -7.77 21.71 6.83
CA PRO A 124 -7.84 20.74 7.91
C PRO A 124 -8.82 19.62 7.56
N SER A 125 -8.40 18.38 7.72
CA SER A 125 -9.24 17.20 7.51
C SER A 125 -9.23 16.31 8.74
N THR A 126 -10.31 15.54 8.92
CA THR A 126 -10.35 14.48 9.93
C THR A 126 -9.93 13.17 9.27
N PRO A 127 -8.93 12.47 9.79
CA PRO A 127 -8.57 11.17 9.26
C PRO A 127 -9.74 10.18 9.27
N LEU A 128 -9.78 9.28 8.30
CA LEU A 128 -10.78 8.21 8.28
C LEU A 128 -10.49 7.21 9.41
N ASN A 129 -11.57 6.72 10.01
CA ASN A 129 -11.51 5.65 11.00
C ASN A 129 -12.21 4.39 10.49
N ASN A 130 -12.15 3.30 11.24
CA ASN A 130 -12.70 2.00 10.84
C ASN A 130 -14.23 1.96 10.60
N THR A 131 -14.97 3.03 10.94
CA THR A 131 -16.42 3.12 10.72
C THR A 131 -16.78 4.01 9.53
N ASN A 132 -15.82 4.66 8.90
CA ASN A 132 -16.04 5.49 7.72
C ASN A 132 -16.12 4.67 6.43
N LEU A 133 -16.70 5.23 5.40
CA LEU A 133 -16.67 4.69 4.04
C LEU A 133 -15.36 5.09 3.35
N GLY A 134 -14.83 4.21 2.51
CA GLY A 134 -13.64 4.47 1.71
C GLY A 134 -12.45 3.59 2.09
N LEU A 135 -11.24 3.99 1.68
CA LEU A 135 -9.99 3.33 2.06
C LEU A 135 -9.60 3.76 3.47
N VAL A 136 -10.07 3.05 4.48
CA VAL A 136 -9.93 3.43 5.89
C VAL A 136 -8.61 2.98 6.51
N ARG A 137 -7.99 1.92 5.98
CA ARG A 137 -6.68 1.45 6.44
C ARG A 137 -5.95 0.65 5.38
N MET A 138 -4.67 0.62 5.49
CA MET A 138 -3.78 -0.29 4.79
C MET A 138 -3.43 -1.47 5.70
N CYS A 139 -3.15 -2.65 5.13
CA CYS A 139 -2.82 -3.85 5.91
C CYS A 139 -1.45 -4.39 5.51
N LEU A 140 -0.61 -4.66 6.50
CA LEU A 140 0.71 -5.26 6.37
C LEU A 140 0.73 -6.61 7.10
N ALA A 141 1.15 -7.67 6.40
CA ALA A 141 1.27 -8.99 7.01
C ALA A 141 2.62 -9.16 7.72
N THR A 142 2.60 -9.84 8.87
CA THR A 142 3.79 -10.21 9.62
C THR A 142 3.79 -11.69 9.98
N ALA A 143 4.99 -12.23 10.22
CA ALA A 143 5.16 -13.59 10.73
C ALA A 143 5.11 -13.67 12.27
N ASN A 144 5.32 -12.55 12.98
CA ASN A 144 5.30 -12.48 14.44
C ASN A 144 4.82 -11.10 14.89
N LEU A 145 3.50 -10.97 15.05
CA LEU A 145 2.86 -9.70 15.39
C LEU A 145 3.30 -9.17 16.75
N GLU A 146 3.44 -10.05 17.75
CA GLU A 146 3.84 -9.62 19.11
C GLU A 146 5.25 -9.02 19.11
N ALA A 147 6.20 -9.66 18.43
CA ALA A 147 7.57 -9.16 18.32
C ALA A 147 7.62 -7.81 17.58
N ASP A 148 6.89 -7.68 16.46
CA ASP A 148 6.85 -6.44 15.70
C ASP A 148 6.12 -5.33 16.46
N TYR A 149 5.02 -5.62 17.14
CA TYR A 149 4.34 -4.67 18.02
C TYR A 149 5.28 -4.13 19.10
N ASN A 150 5.98 -5.00 19.81
CA ASN A 150 6.92 -4.60 20.85
C ASN A 150 8.07 -3.74 20.30
N LYS A 151 8.63 -4.14 19.16
CA LYS A 151 9.67 -3.37 18.46
C LYS A 151 9.19 -1.98 18.06
N LEU A 152 8.03 -1.90 17.43
CA LEU A 152 7.46 -0.64 16.93
C LEU A 152 7.06 0.29 18.07
N THR A 153 6.46 -0.24 19.13
CA THR A 153 6.14 0.53 20.35
C THR A 153 7.41 1.13 20.98
N ASN A 154 8.49 0.35 21.07
CA ASN A 154 9.79 0.85 21.57
C ASN A 154 10.39 1.94 20.66
N LEU A 155 10.06 1.95 19.37
CA LEU A 155 10.42 3.01 18.40
C LEU A 155 9.46 4.20 18.45
N GLY A 156 8.48 4.22 19.37
CA GLY A 156 7.52 5.29 19.52
C GLY A 156 6.45 5.31 18.43
N VAL A 157 6.00 4.14 17.97
CA VAL A 157 4.81 4.01 17.12
C VAL A 157 3.59 3.83 18.01
N ASP A 158 2.56 4.65 17.78
CA ASP A 158 1.31 4.59 18.52
C ASP A 158 0.37 3.54 17.94
N PHE A 159 -0.26 2.76 18.82
CA PHE A 159 -1.22 1.73 18.46
C PHE A 159 -2.58 2.01 19.12
N ILE A 160 -3.67 1.67 18.42
CA ILE A 160 -5.04 1.75 18.96
C ILE A 160 -5.22 0.77 20.12
N SER A 161 -4.62 -0.42 19.98
CA SER A 161 -4.66 -1.49 20.99
C SER A 161 -3.42 -2.39 20.87
N PRO A 162 -3.08 -3.15 21.93
CA PRO A 162 -2.12 -4.25 21.76
C PRO A 162 -2.67 -5.31 20.80
N PRO A 163 -1.84 -6.28 20.37
CA PRO A 163 -2.28 -7.39 19.54
C PRO A 163 -3.51 -8.10 20.11
N MET A 164 -4.53 -8.28 19.30
CA MET A 164 -5.79 -8.94 19.66
C MET A 164 -6.01 -10.16 18.79
N THR A 165 -6.34 -11.26 19.41
CA THR A 165 -6.68 -12.50 18.71
C THR A 165 -8.08 -12.37 18.11
N ALA A 166 -8.17 -12.56 16.79
CA ALA A 166 -9.43 -12.62 16.08
C ALA A 166 -10.15 -13.96 16.30
N LYS A 167 -11.37 -14.10 15.73
CA LYS A 167 -12.22 -15.27 15.89
C LYS A 167 -11.46 -16.58 15.74
N ASP A 168 -11.63 -17.47 16.71
CA ASP A 168 -11.04 -18.83 16.76
C ASP A 168 -9.51 -18.87 16.61
N GLY A 169 -8.83 -17.74 16.85
CA GLY A 169 -7.40 -17.61 16.68
C GLY A 169 -6.92 -17.70 15.23
N MET A 170 -7.78 -17.40 14.26
CA MET A 170 -7.44 -17.44 12.82
C MET A 170 -6.47 -16.35 12.41
N ALA A 171 -6.42 -15.26 13.16
CA ALA A 171 -5.47 -14.17 12.99
C ALA A 171 -5.23 -13.44 14.30
N GLU A 172 -4.13 -12.73 14.36
CA GLU A 172 -3.86 -11.71 15.37
C GLU A 172 -3.70 -10.37 14.65
N ILE A 173 -4.26 -9.30 15.25
CA ILE A 173 -4.37 -8.00 14.61
C ILE A 173 -3.95 -6.92 15.61
N ALA A 174 -3.16 -5.95 15.15
CA ALA A 174 -2.93 -4.68 15.82
C ALA A 174 -3.02 -3.55 14.79
N VAL A 175 -3.48 -2.37 15.19
CA VAL A 175 -3.59 -1.22 14.29
C VAL A 175 -2.77 -0.09 14.86
N CYS A 176 -1.75 0.35 14.13
CA CYS A 176 -0.99 1.56 14.44
C CYS A 176 -1.50 2.75 13.63
N ILE A 177 -1.04 3.95 14.00
CA ILE A 177 -1.49 5.22 13.46
C ILE A 177 -0.26 5.99 13.00
N ASP A 178 -0.28 6.50 11.76
CA ASP A 178 0.75 7.40 11.28
C ASP A 178 0.61 8.81 11.89
N PRO A 179 1.56 9.73 11.66
CA PRO A 179 1.52 11.09 12.24
C PRO A 179 0.25 11.88 11.90
N ASP A 180 -0.42 11.56 10.80
CA ASP A 180 -1.63 12.24 10.32
C ASP A 180 -2.93 11.48 10.63
N GLY A 181 -2.83 10.33 11.30
CA GLY A 181 -3.99 9.52 11.69
C GLY A 181 -4.37 8.44 10.70
N THR A 182 -3.57 8.18 9.67
CA THR A 182 -3.78 7.06 8.74
C THR A 182 -3.63 5.73 9.49
N LEU A 183 -4.60 4.84 9.33
CA LEU A 183 -4.60 3.54 10.00
C LEU A 183 -3.79 2.52 9.24
N ILE A 184 -2.89 1.83 9.93
CA ILE A 184 -2.11 0.72 9.40
C ILE A 184 -2.37 -0.53 10.25
N GLU A 185 -3.05 -1.51 9.68
CA GLU A 185 -3.27 -2.81 10.29
C GLU A 185 -2.04 -3.69 10.12
N LEU A 186 -1.53 -4.24 11.23
CA LEU A 186 -0.58 -5.34 11.20
C LEU A 186 -1.34 -6.63 11.47
N ILE A 187 -1.15 -7.63 10.63
CA ILE A 187 -1.85 -8.92 10.75
C ILE A 187 -0.89 -10.11 10.70
N GLN A 188 -1.04 -11.01 11.65
CA GLN A 188 -0.47 -12.34 11.59
C GLN A 188 -1.59 -13.35 11.34
N VAL A 189 -1.52 -14.09 10.23
CA VAL A 189 -2.56 -15.04 9.82
C VAL A 189 -2.13 -16.46 10.12
N HIS A 190 -3.02 -17.24 10.75
CA HIS A 190 -2.82 -18.66 11.06
C HIS A 190 -3.61 -19.54 10.09
N PHE A 191 -3.05 -19.75 8.90
CA PHE A 191 -3.71 -20.51 7.82
C PHE A 191 -4.07 -21.95 8.18
N ASP A 192 -3.38 -22.56 9.15
CA ASP A 192 -3.68 -23.88 9.66
C ASP A 192 -5.03 -23.97 10.40
N LYS A 193 -5.52 -22.84 10.89
CA LYS A 193 -6.82 -22.72 11.57
C LYS A 193 -7.96 -22.37 10.62
N TRP A 194 -7.65 -22.00 9.38
CA TRP A 194 -8.68 -21.69 8.39
C TRP A 194 -9.33 -22.98 7.89
N ARG A 195 -10.62 -23.13 8.18
CA ARG A 195 -11.47 -24.20 7.64
C ARG A 195 -12.18 -23.64 6.40
N VAL A 196 -11.67 -23.96 5.23
CA VAL A 196 -12.28 -23.62 3.93
C VAL A 196 -12.89 -24.88 3.34
#